data_6242f63396763083465a5f7ade3bc082
#
_entry.id   6242f63396763083465a5f7ade3bc082
#
_cell.length_a   1.000
_cell.length_b   1.000
_cell.length_c   1.000
_cell.angle_alpha   90.00
_cell.angle_beta   90.00
_cell.angle_gamma   90.00
#
_symmetry.space_group_name_H-M   'P 1'
#
loop_
_entity.id
_entity.type
_entity.pdbx_description
1 polymer ?
#
loop_
_entity_poly.entity_id
_entity_poly.type
_entity_poly.pdbx_seq_one_letter_code
_entity_poly.pdbx_strand_id
1 'polypeptide(L)'
;MWRTLSSLASIFPQIQVQCFPISYDVAALKVDFTLNAASQVGFDFVFGSVEYPVYVNSFTDAFIAFLDGTASADQIVFDASNNPVQVGTSFASALTTADTNTAFSNPHGLVKLQTFTNELAAGSHYIIFEVGDVNDHVLYCCT
;
A
#
# COMPACT_ATOMS: atom_id res chain seq x y z
N MET A 1 -10.81 -1.01 21.15
CA MET A 1 -9.78 -2.05 21.29
C MET A 1 -9.12 -2.21 19.92
N TRP A 2 -7.89 -1.81 19.79
CA TRP A 2 -7.17 -1.79 18.52
C TRP A 2 -6.66 -3.19 18.18
N ARG A 3 -6.88 -3.64 16.96
CA ARG A 3 -6.24 -4.85 16.44
C ARG A 3 -5.47 -4.46 15.17
N THR A 4 -4.18 -4.71 15.19
CA THR A 4 -3.33 -4.59 14.01
C THR A 4 -3.42 -5.86 13.17
N LEU A 5 -3.26 -5.78 11.86
CA LEU A 5 -3.22 -6.95 10.98
C LEU A 5 -2.13 -7.96 11.41
N SER A 6 -1.07 -7.50 12.09
CA SER A 6 -0.06 -8.37 12.69
C SER A 6 -0.62 -9.29 13.78
N SER A 7 -1.75 -8.94 14.42
CA SER A 7 -2.41 -9.81 15.41
C SER A 7 -3.45 -10.77 14.80
N LEU A 8 -3.72 -10.64 13.49
CA LEU A 8 -4.60 -11.52 12.71
C LEU A 8 -3.85 -12.69 12.05
N ALA A 9 -2.55 -12.85 12.32
CA ALA A 9 -1.68 -13.88 11.73
C ALA A 9 -2.11 -15.34 12.00
N SER A 10 -3.18 -15.58 12.76
CA SER A 10 -3.78 -16.90 12.94
C SER A 10 -4.98 -17.19 12.04
N ILE A 11 -5.40 -16.21 11.21
CA ILE A 11 -6.44 -16.41 10.21
C ILE A 11 -5.71 -16.50 8.87
N PHE A 12 -5.48 -17.71 8.36
CA PHE A 12 -4.83 -17.93 7.06
C PHE A 12 -5.71 -17.36 5.95
N PRO A 13 -5.38 -16.16 5.41
CA PRO A 13 -6.02 -15.72 4.18
C PRO A 13 -5.44 -16.52 3.01
N GLN A 14 -6.28 -16.91 2.09
CA GLN A 14 -5.82 -17.35 0.78
C GLN A 14 -5.21 -16.12 0.10
N ILE A 15 -3.90 -16.06 0.00
CA ILE A 15 -3.21 -15.01 -0.74
C ILE A 15 -3.44 -15.27 -2.22
N GLN A 16 -4.28 -14.45 -2.85
CA GLN A 16 -4.43 -14.45 -4.30
C GLN A 16 -3.79 -13.18 -4.85
N VAL A 17 -2.70 -13.37 -5.57
CA VAL A 17 -2.10 -12.29 -6.38
C VAL A 17 -2.91 -12.19 -7.66
N GLN A 18 -3.64 -11.12 -7.85
CA GLN A 18 -4.45 -10.88 -9.03
C GLN A 18 -3.85 -9.72 -9.83
N CYS A 19 -3.43 -10.02 -11.06
CA CYS A 19 -3.00 -8.97 -11.99
C CYS A 19 -4.23 -8.46 -12.76
N PHE A 20 -4.47 -7.16 -12.76
CA PHE A 20 -5.57 -6.53 -13.49
C PHE A 20 -5.13 -6.11 -14.91
N PRO A 21 -5.97 -6.34 -15.95
CA PRO A 21 -5.54 -6.26 -17.35
C PRO A 21 -5.52 -4.85 -17.98
N ILE A 22 -5.68 -3.76 -17.24
CA ILE A 22 -5.84 -2.41 -17.84
C ILE A 22 -4.85 -1.35 -17.30
N SER A 23 -4.06 -1.67 -16.30
CA SER A 23 -2.95 -0.82 -15.88
C SER A 23 -1.65 -1.58 -16.10
N TYR A 24 -0.73 -0.94 -16.75
CA TYR A 24 0.59 -1.51 -16.98
C TYR A 24 1.24 -1.71 -15.60
N ASP A 25 1.67 -2.96 -15.34
CA ASP A 25 2.49 -3.30 -14.17
C ASP A 25 1.89 -3.01 -12.78
N VAL A 26 0.63 -3.39 -12.54
CA VAL A 26 0.05 -3.40 -11.18
C VAL A 26 0.16 -4.77 -10.55
N ALA A 27 0.69 -4.82 -9.34
CA ALA A 27 0.60 -5.97 -8.45
C ALA A 27 -0.46 -5.71 -7.37
N ALA A 28 -1.35 -6.69 -7.17
CA ALA A 28 -2.40 -6.57 -6.17
C ALA A 28 -2.39 -7.74 -5.19
N LEU A 29 -2.65 -7.45 -3.92
CA LEU A 29 -2.82 -8.42 -2.84
C LEU A 29 -4.19 -8.19 -2.19
N LYS A 30 -5.06 -9.20 -2.24
CA LYS A 30 -6.33 -9.19 -1.51
C LYS A 30 -6.19 -9.95 -0.19
N VAL A 31 -6.65 -9.33 0.89
CA VAL A 31 -6.70 -9.93 2.23
C VAL A 31 -8.14 -9.94 2.70
N ASP A 32 -8.74 -11.13 2.82
CA ASP A 32 -10.06 -11.32 3.42
C ASP A 32 -9.91 -11.55 4.92
N PHE A 33 -10.81 -10.96 5.73
CA PHE A 33 -10.83 -11.12 7.18
C PHE A 33 -12.25 -11.04 7.73
N THR A 34 -12.43 -11.50 8.97
CA THR A 34 -13.74 -11.45 9.66
C THR A 34 -13.58 -10.77 11.02
N LEU A 35 -14.48 -9.83 11.29
CA LEU A 35 -14.60 -9.17 12.60
C LEU A 35 -15.72 -9.83 13.40
N ASN A 36 -15.43 -10.26 14.62
CA ASN A 36 -16.40 -10.82 15.54
C ASN A 36 -17.25 -9.77 16.25
N ALA A 37 -16.82 -8.53 16.24
CA ALA A 37 -17.51 -7.35 16.77
C ALA A 37 -17.10 -6.11 15.98
N ALA A 38 -17.92 -5.05 16.05
CA ALA A 38 -17.54 -3.77 15.44
C ALA A 38 -16.17 -3.31 15.96
N SER A 39 -15.29 -2.92 15.03
CA SER A 39 -13.90 -2.56 15.35
C SER A 39 -13.28 -1.74 14.23
N GLN A 40 -12.30 -0.91 14.59
CA GLN A 40 -11.37 -0.35 13.61
C GLN A 40 -10.28 -1.36 13.27
N VAL A 41 -9.84 -1.36 12.03
CA VAL A 41 -8.69 -2.13 11.55
C VAL A 41 -7.60 -1.15 11.15
N GLY A 42 -6.37 -1.41 11.59
CA GLY A 42 -5.22 -0.61 11.24
C GLY A 42 -4.06 -1.48 10.78
N PHE A 43 -3.22 -0.93 9.92
CA PHE A 43 -1.98 -1.55 9.47
C PHE A 43 -0.88 -0.51 9.25
N ASP A 44 0.34 -0.96 9.51
CA ASP A 44 1.55 -0.22 9.17
C ASP A 44 2.09 -0.76 7.85
N PHE A 45 2.64 0.12 7.03
CA PHE A 45 3.27 -0.28 5.78
C PHE A 45 4.49 0.57 5.47
N VAL A 46 5.35 0.03 4.63
CA VAL A 46 6.48 0.75 4.05
C VAL A 46 6.30 0.72 2.54
N PHE A 47 6.27 1.89 1.94
CA PHE A 47 6.32 2.03 0.49
C PHE A 47 7.70 2.51 0.08
N GLY A 48 8.28 1.86 -0.92
CA GLY A 48 9.61 2.18 -1.43
C GLY A 48 9.63 2.29 -2.94
N SER A 49 10.45 3.21 -3.46
CA SER A 49 10.67 3.37 -4.89
C SER A 49 12.11 3.75 -5.18
N VAL A 50 12.66 3.20 -6.26
CA VAL A 50 13.96 3.58 -6.82
C VAL A 50 13.90 4.86 -7.67
N GLU A 51 12.70 5.32 -8.01
CA GLU A 51 12.52 6.57 -8.75
C GLU A 51 12.82 7.81 -7.91
N TYR A 52 12.66 7.71 -6.60
CA TYR A 52 13.02 8.79 -5.71
C TYR A 52 14.54 8.73 -5.38
N PRO A 53 15.26 9.85 -5.37
CA PRO A 53 14.82 11.23 -5.63
C PRO A 53 15.00 11.68 -7.10
N VAL A 54 15.51 10.83 -7.97
CA VAL A 54 16.03 11.24 -9.29
C VAL A 54 14.91 11.50 -10.29
N TYR A 55 13.86 10.69 -10.26
CA TYR A 55 12.81 10.66 -11.28
C TYR A 55 11.45 11.15 -10.82
N VAL A 56 11.37 11.82 -9.65
CA VAL A 56 10.11 12.25 -9.01
C VAL A 56 9.18 13.12 -9.87
N ASN A 57 9.68 13.69 -10.95
CA ASN A 57 8.91 14.51 -11.88
C ASN A 57 8.68 13.83 -13.25
N SER A 58 9.15 12.61 -13.41
CA SER A 58 9.12 11.88 -14.68
C SER A 58 8.29 10.61 -14.62
N PHE A 59 8.37 9.90 -13.52
CA PHE A 59 7.71 8.63 -13.29
C PHE A 59 6.99 8.65 -11.95
N THR A 60 6.01 7.80 -11.77
CA THR A 60 5.18 7.81 -10.56
C THR A 60 4.80 6.40 -10.16
N ASP A 61 5.53 5.83 -9.21
CA ASP A 61 5.06 4.67 -8.49
C ASP A 61 3.99 5.08 -7.47
N ALA A 62 2.96 4.28 -7.33
CA ALA A 62 1.87 4.54 -6.38
C ALA A 62 1.53 3.28 -5.56
N PHE A 63 1.10 3.50 -4.33
CA PHE A 63 0.51 2.48 -3.46
C PHE A 63 -0.90 2.89 -3.06
N ILE A 64 -1.85 2.00 -3.28
CA ILE A 64 -3.26 2.22 -2.96
C ILE A 64 -3.76 1.05 -2.12
N ALA A 65 -4.69 1.31 -1.21
CA ALA A 65 -5.47 0.24 -0.57
C ALA A 65 -6.94 0.59 -0.56
N PHE A 66 -7.77 -0.40 -0.87
CA PHE A 66 -9.21 -0.31 -0.93
C PHE A 66 -9.85 -1.23 0.11
N LEU A 67 -10.91 -0.78 0.74
CA LEU A 67 -11.70 -1.55 1.71
C LEU A 67 -13.09 -1.87 1.11
N ASP A 68 -13.43 -3.15 1.05
CA ASP A 68 -14.75 -3.67 0.63
C ASP A 68 -15.24 -3.23 -0.76
N GLY A 69 -14.35 -2.69 -1.59
CA GLY A 69 -14.65 -2.22 -2.94
C GLY A 69 -13.37 -1.87 -3.70
N THR A 70 -13.54 -1.21 -4.86
CA THR A 70 -12.43 -0.74 -5.72
C THR A 70 -12.70 0.66 -6.29
N ALA A 71 -13.78 1.32 -5.82
CA ALA A 71 -14.05 2.70 -6.22
C ALA A 71 -13.13 3.67 -5.47
N SER A 72 -12.96 4.87 -5.98
CA SER A 72 -12.17 5.90 -5.30
C SER A 72 -12.69 6.25 -3.89
N ALA A 73 -13.98 6.05 -3.63
CA ALA A 73 -14.57 6.23 -2.31
C ALA A 73 -14.17 5.14 -1.31
N ASP A 74 -13.69 3.98 -1.79
CA ASP A 74 -13.28 2.84 -0.97
C ASP A 74 -11.79 2.91 -0.61
N GLN A 75 -11.06 3.90 -1.14
CA GLN A 75 -9.65 4.11 -0.84
C GLN A 75 -9.46 4.50 0.62
N ILE A 76 -8.52 3.83 1.30
CA ILE A 76 -8.25 4.02 2.74
C ILE A 76 -6.81 4.43 3.05
N VAL A 77 -5.93 4.52 2.04
CA VAL A 77 -4.53 4.90 2.23
C VAL A 77 -4.25 6.26 1.63
N PHE A 78 -3.81 7.18 2.49
CA PHE A 78 -3.41 8.54 2.13
C PHE A 78 -2.19 8.95 2.96
N ASP A 79 -1.45 9.92 2.48
CA ASP A 79 -0.39 10.55 3.27
C ASP A 79 -0.95 11.50 4.34
N ALA A 80 -0.06 12.06 5.16
CA ALA A 80 -0.46 12.98 6.23
C ALA A 80 -1.14 14.28 5.74
N SER A 81 -1.05 14.59 4.46
CA SER A 81 -1.70 15.72 3.80
C SER A 81 -2.97 15.31 3.04
N ASN A 82 -3.41 14.06 3.21
CA ASN A 82 -4.56 13.46 2.53
C ASN A 82 -4.37 13.37 1.00
N ASN A 83 -3.14 13.22 0.53
CA ASN A 83 -2.85 12.89 -0.86
C ASN A 83 -2.70 11.37 -1.02
N PRO A 84 -2.91 10.81 -2.21
CA PRO A 84 -2.52 9.44 -2.51
C PRO A 84 -1.04 9.19 -2.21
N VAL A 85 -0.70 7.98 -1.75
CA VAL A 85 0.68 7.59 -1.51
C VAL A 85 1.35 7.30 -2.85
N GLN A 86 2.19 8.21 -3.29
CA GLN A 86 2.91 8.09 -4.57
C GLN A 86 4.23 8.85 -4.54
N VAL A 87 5.14 8.49 -5.43
CA VAL A 87 6.35 9.29 -5.68
C VAL A 87 5.96 10.70 -6.11
N GLY A 88 6.57 11.71 -5.52
CA GLY A 88 6.23 13.11 -5.76
C GLY A 88 5.24 13.73 -4.75
N THR A 89 4.43 12.93 -4.04
CA THR A 89 3.59 13.41 -2.93
C THR A 89 4.14 12.98 -1.59
N SER A 90 3.95 11.72 -1.20
CA SER A 90 4.37 11.18 0.10
C SER A 90 5.89 11.15 0.29
N PHE A 91 6.64 11.08 -0.80
CA PHE A 91 8.09 11.04 -0.77
C PHE A 91 8.77 12.39 -0.51
N ALA A 92 8.02 13.49 -0.41
CA ALA A 92 8.59 14.79 -0.04
C ALA A 92 9.32 14.76 1.34
N SER A 93 8.93 13.85 2.22
CA SER A 93 9.54 13.61 3.54
C SER A 93 10.24 12.24 3.65
N ALA A 94 10.38 11.51 2.56
CA ALA A 94 10.99 10.19 2.57
C ALA A 94 12.47 10.24 2.93
N LEU A 95 12.93 9.21 3.61
CA LEU A 95 14.34 9.00 3.88
C LEU A 95 14.97 8.30 2.68
N THR A 96 15.97 8.94 2.08
CA THR A 96 16.85 8.30 1.10
C THR A 96 18.05 7.75 1.84
N THR A 97 18.23 6.43 1.87
CA THR A 97 19.34 5.83 2.61
C THR A 97 20.05 4.76 1.77
N ALA A 98 21.35 4.65 1.99
CA ALA A 98 22.17 3.59 1.42
C ALA A 98 22.05 2.26 2.18
N ASP A 99 21.56 2.31 3.42
CA ASP A 99 21.65 1.21 4.40
C ASP A 99 20.27 0.65 4.78
N THR A 100 19.28 0.73 3.91
CA THR A 100 18.01 0.07 4.15
C THR A 100 18.13 -1.43 3.85
N ASN A 101 17.52 -2.25 4.70
CA ASN A 101 17.45 -3.70 4.48
C ASN A 101 16.40 -4.00 3.39
N THR A 102 16.68 -3.54 2.18
CA THR A 102 15.87 -3.72 0.98
C THR A 102 16.74 -4.17 -0.18
N ALA A 103 16.11 -4.76 -1.21
CA ALA A 103 16.76 -5.13 -2.46
C ALA A 103 16.92 -3.95 -3.44
N PHE A 104 16.45 -2.76 -3.07
CA PHE A 104 16.54 -1.59 -3.95
C PHE A 104 17.97 -1.17 -4.21
N SER A 105 18.23 -0.75 -5.44
CA SER A 105 19.46 -0.03 -5.78
C SER A 105 19.44 1.38 -5.17
N ASN A 106 20.63 1.94 -4.95
CA ASN A 106 20.78 3.31 -4.44
C ASN A 106 20.93 4.32 -5.61
N PRO A 107 20.39 5.54 -5.48
CA PRO A 107 19.54 6.03 -4.39
C PRO A 107 18.10 5.53 -4.51
N HIS A 108 17.38 5.47 -3.40
CA HIS A 108 15.97 5.14 -3.35
C HIS A 108 15.29 5.84 -2.17
N GLY A 109 13.96 5.97 -2.21
CA GLY A 109 13.18 6.52 -1.13
C GLY A 109 12.32 5.47 -0.44
N LEU A 110 12.15 5.61 0.88
CA LEU A 110 11.23 4.83 1.68
C LEU A 110 10.34 5.77 2.50
N VAL A 111 9.06 5.46 2.55
CA VAL A 111 8.13 6.12 3.47
C VAL A 111 7.42 5.07 4.32
N LYS A 112 7.36 5.33 5.63
CA LYS A 112 6.63 4.49 6.59
C LYS A 112 5.34 5.21 6.95
N LEU A 113 4.23 4.54 6.79
CA LEU A 113 2.92 5.10 7.04
C LEU A 113 2.08 4.11 7.84
N GLN A 114 1.05 4.66 8.51
CA GLN A 114 0.05 3.90 9.23
C GLN A 114 -1.33 4.34 8.76
N THR A 115 -2.20 3.38 8.56
CA THR A 115 -3.58 3.62 8.16
C THR A 115 -4.55 2.96 9.14
N PHE A 116 -5.68 3.62 9.37
CA PHE A 116 -6.80 3.10 10.12
C PHE A 116 -8.09 3.28 9.33
N THR A 117 -8.92 2.25 9.32
CA THR A 117 -10.29 2.36 8.78
C THR A 117 -11.17 3.17 9.73
N ASN A 118 -12.35 3.58 9.28
CA ASN A 118 -13.45 3.87 10.19
C ASN A 118 -13.85 2.60 10.94
N GLU A 119 -14.74 2.70 11.95
CA GLU A 119 -15.30 1.54 12.60
C GLU A 119 -16.10 0.70 11.59
N LEU A 120 -15.71 -0.55 11.44
CA LEU A 120 -16.36 -1.55 10.59
C LEU A 120 -17.32 -2.38 11.44
N ALA A 121 -18.44 -2.79 10.87
CA ALA A 121 -19.38 -3.70 11.52
C ALA A 121 -18.75 -5.08 11.74
N ALA A 122 -19.35 -5.90 12.60
CA ALA A 122 -19.03 -7.32 12.64
C ALA A 122 -19.43 -7.97 11.31
N GLY A 123 -18.57 -8.86 10.81
CA GLY A 123 -18.80 -9.53 9.52
C GLY A 123 -17.53 -9.74 8.72
N SER A 124 -17.72 -10.20 7.50
CA SER A 124 -16.62 -10.44 6.55
C SER A 124 -16.29 -9.16 5.79
N HIS A 125 -15.01 -8.87 5.69
CA HIS A 125 -14.43 -7.71 5.01
C HIS A 125 -13.22 -8.15 4.20
N TYR A 126 -12.77 -7.28 3.30
CA TYR A 126 -11.50 -7.46 2.62
C TYR A 126 -10.79 -6.13 2.37
N ILE A 127 -9.47 -6.19 2.28
CA ILE A 127 -8.64 -5.08 1.82
C ILE A 127 -7.90 -5.55 0.57
N ILE A 128 -7.87 -4.72 -0.46
CA ILE A 128 -7.04 -4.90 -1.65
C ILE A 128 -5.91 -3.88 -1.57
N PHE A 129 -4.68 -4.37 -1.56
CA PHE A 129 -3.47 -3.56 -1.66
C PHE A 129 -2.99 -3.60 -3.10
N GLU A 130 -2.70 -2.45 -3.67
CA GLU A 130 -2.18 -2.33 -5.02
C GLU A 130 -0.92 -1.48 -5.03
N VAL A 131 0.08 -1.94 -5.76
CA VAL A 131 1.25 -1.15 -6.12
C VAL A 131 1.35 -1.14 -7.63
N GLY A 132 1.59 0.01 -8.21
CA GLY A 132 1.63 0.16 -9.66
C GLY A 132 2.45 1.35 -10.10
N ASP A 133 2.92 1.23 -11.33
CA ASP A 133 3.56 2.29 -12.07
C ASP A 133 2.52 3.06 -12.91
N VAL A 134 2.60 4.37 -12.89
CA VAL A 134 1.58 5.24 -13.52
C VAL A 134 2.02 5.77 -14.88
N ASN A 135 3.30 5.82 -15.18
CA ASN A 135 3.80 6.49 -16.38
C ASN A 135 4.80 5.72 -17.22
N ASP A 136 5.30 4.59 -16.77
CA ASP A 136 6.16 3.73 -17.57
C ASP A 136 5.82 2.24 -17.40
N HIS A 137 6.63 1.35 -17.97
CA HIS A 137 6.37 -0.09 -17.99
C HIS A 137 7.43 -0.90 -17.23
N VAL A 138 8.20 -0.26 -16.34
CA VAL A 138 9.31 -0.90 -15.64
C VAL A 138 9.04 -0.95 -14.15
N LEU A 139 8.22 -1.90 -13.72
CA LEU A 139 7.99 -2.19 -12.31
C LEU A 139 9.16 -3.00 -11.76
N TYR A 140 9.96 -2.40 -10.92
CA TYR A 140 10.87 -3.14 -10.06
C TYR A 140 10.09 -3.60 -8.82
N CYS A 141 9.27 -4.64 -8.99
CA CYS A 141 8.61 -5.27 -7.85
C CYS A 141 9.65 -5.89 -6.92
N CYS A 142 9.56 -5.55 -5.65
CA CYS A 142 10.31 -6.26 -4.62
C CYS A 142 9.78 -7.68 -4.47
N THR A 143 10.66 -8.65 -4.66
CA THR A 143 10.44 -10.05 -4.27
C THR A 143 10.81 -10.24 -2.81
#